data_8df28f31d059dedc8ca671c3bbd69902
#
_entry.id   8df28f31d059dedc8ca671c3bbd69902
#
_cell.length_a   1.000
_cell.length_b   1.000
_cell.length_c   1.000
_cell.angle_alpha   90.00
_cell.angle_beta   90.00
_cell.angle_gamma   90.00
#
_symmetry.space_group_name_H-M   'P 1'
#
loop_
_entity.id
_entity.type
_entity.pdbx_description
1 polymer ?
#
loop_
_entity_poly.entity_id
_entity_poly.type
_entity_poly.pdbx_seq_one_letter_code
_entity_poly.pdbx_strand_id
1 'polypeptide(L)'
;WDMKGVLSAVHVAGTINDASDSDQGWSLEVAIPWTVFNEVTQMNATVAGTFWRMGFPRVNWEFELKEGRYSRKKYPNGSYLPEYNWVWSPQMVVNMHEPEKWGYVYFSARSPGETEEFTPPEQEHLKWFMYQEYRKLLAAHKAGLPLNKSLIQSNVVWKGTEVVLNIALHA
;
A
#
# COMPACT_ATOMS: atom_id res chain seq x y z
N TRP A 1 12.73 -12.10 -3.71
CA TRP A 1 11.71 -12.43 -4.72
C TRP A 1 11.71 -11.36 -5.82
N ASP A 2 11.69 -11.81 -7.06
CA ASP A 2 11.72 -10.94 -8.24
C ASP A 2 10.49 -11.26 -9.12
N MET A 3 9.81 -10.23 -9.60
CA MET A 3 8.64 -10.36 -10.47
C MET A 3 9.08 -10.59 -11.93
N LYS A 4 9.47 -11.81 -12.24
CA LYS A 4 9.92 -12.17 -13.59
C LYS A 4 8.82 -12.03 -14.64
N GLY A 5 9.16 -11.43 -15.78
CA GLY A 5 8.25 -11.28 -16.91
C GLY A 5 7.22 -10.14 -16.77
N VAL A 6 7.37 -9.27 -15.79
CA VAL A 6 6.58 -8.03 -15.71
C VAL A 6 6.95 -7.11 -16.87
N LEU A 7 5.92 -6.61 -17.55
CA LEU A 7 6.06 -5.60 -18.61
C LEU A 7 5.42 -4.29 -18.12
N SER A 8 6.03 -3.17 -18.46
CA SER A 8 5.45 -1.86 -18.19
C SER A 8 5.65 -0.92 -19.37
N ALA A 9 4.69 -0.01 -19.56
CA ALA A 9 4.77 1.05 -20.55
C ALA A 9 4.24 2.36 -19.96
N VAL A 10 4.87 3.46 -20.30
CA VAL A 10 4.44 4.80 -19.89
C VAL A 10 4.10 5.60 -21.14
N HIS A 11 2.94 6.23 -21.14
CA HIS A 11 2.56 7.24 -22.12
C HIS A 11 2.54 8.61 -21.44
N VAL A 12 3.14 9.61 -22.08
CA VAL A 12 3.14 11.00 -21.63
C VAL A 12 2.32 11.81 -22.62
N ALA A 13 1.25 12.44 -22.14
CA ALA A 13 0.46 13.39 -22.92
C ALA A 13 1.02 14.81 -22.68
N GLY A 14 2.14 15.10 -23.31
CA GLY A 14 2.94 16.32 -23.14
C GLY A 14 4.39 16.09 -23.48
N THR A 15 5.28 16.88 -22.92
CA THR A 15 6.72 16.80 -23.13
C THR A 15 7.45 16.38 -21.84
N ILE A 16 8.65 15.82 -21.99
CA ILE A 16 9.44 15.40 -20.84
C ILE A 16 10.49 16.49 -20.53
N ASN A 17 10.45 17.00 -19.29
CA ASN A 17 11.40 18.00 -18.79
C ASN A 17 11.43 19.31 -19.59
N ASP A 18 10.37 19.66 -20.28
CA ASP A 18 10.17 20.95 -20.89
C ASP A 18 9.17 21.78 -20.07
N ALA A 19 9.58 22.92 -19.57
CA ALA A 19 8.73 23.80 -18.75
C ALA A 19 8.08 24.92 -19.58
N SER A 20 8.24 24.92 -20.90
CA SER A 20 7.69 25.94 -21.79
C SER A 20 6.26 25.65 -22.23
N ASP A 21 5.78 24.43 -22.04
CA ASP A 21 4.43 24.00 -22.38
C ASP A 21 3.62 23.54 -21.14
N SER A 22 2.43 23.06 -21.38
CA SER A 22 1.54 22.55 -20.33
C SER A 22 1.17 21.11 -20.62
N ASP A 23 1.70 20.21 -19.83
CA ASP A 23 1.39 18.78 -19.92
C ASP A 23 -0.04 18.47 -19.47
N GLN A 24 -0.67 17.52 -20.14
CA GLN A 24 -2.00 17.03 -19.76
C GLN A 24 -1.90 15.90 -18.72
N GLY A 25 -0.80 15.15 -18.72
CA GLY A 25 -0.57 14.07 -17.76
C GLY A 25 0.22 12.90 -18.35
N TRP A 26 0.14 11.79 -17.64
CA TRP A 26 0.77 10.55 -18.06
C TRP A 26 -0.06 9.34 -17.60
N SER A 27 0.10 8.22 -18.25
CA SER A 27 -0.46 6.94 -17.83
C SER A 27 0.63 5.87 -17.75
N LEU A 28 0.42 4.93 -16.86
CA LEU A 28 1.27 3.75 -16.69
C LEU A 28 0.42 2.50 -16.89
N GLU A 29 0.88 1.62 -17.76
CA GLU A 29 0.35 0.28 -17.91
C GLU A 29 1.36 -0.73 -17.38
N VAL A 30 0.87 -1.72 -16.63
CA VAL A 30 1.71 -2.80 -16.08
C VAL A 30 1.02 -4.12 -16.32
N ALA A 31 1.71 -5.04 -16.99
CA ALA A 31 1.27 -6.41 -17.18
C ALA A 31 2.09 -7.35 -16.28
N ILE A 32 1.43 -7.99 -15.35
CA ILE A 32 2.06 -8.92 -14.39
C ILE A 32 1.56 -10.34 -14.71
N PRO A 33 2.45 -11.27 -15.08
CA PRO A 33 2.06 -12.66 -15.30
C PRO A 33 1.51 -13.31 -14.03
N TRP A 34 0.42 -14.04 -14.14
CA TRP A 34 -0.17 -14.74 -12.99
C TRP A 34 0.79 -15.74 -12.31
N THR A 35 1.74 -16.29 -13.08
CA THR A 35 2.78 -17.18 -12.54
C THR A 35 3.62 -16.53 -11.43
N VAL A 36 3.78 -15.19 -11.48
CA VAL A 36 4.49 -14.44 -10.43
C VAL A 36 3.77 -14.56 -9.09
N PHE A 37 2.45 -14.49 -9.10
CA PHE A 37 1.64 -14.62 -7.88
C PHE A 37 1.61 -16.06 -7.36
N ASN A 38 1.60 -17.05 -8.25
CA ASN A 38 1.65 -18.46 -7.88
C ASN A 38 2.90 -18.82 -7.09
N GLU A 39 4.06 -18.23 -7.43
CA GLU A 39 5.32 -18.46 -6.71
C GLU A 39 5.23 -18.03 -5.24
N VAL A 40 4.46 -17.00 -4.93
CA VAL A 40 4.37 -16.42 -3.57
C VAL A 40 3.23 -17.04 -2.76
N THR A 41 2.11 -17.31 -3.41
CA THR A 41 0.87 -17.74 -2.72
C THR A 41 0.70 -19.24 -2.68
N GLN A 42 1.49 -20.01 -3.43
CA GLN A 42 1.29 -21.44 -3.67
C GLN A 42 -0.10 -21.76 -4.24
N MET A 43 -0.79 -20.76 -4.81
CA MET A 43 -2.11 -20.91 -5.40
C MET A 43 -1.95 -21.36 -6.85
N ASN A 44 -2.29 -22.62 -7.13
CA ASN A 44 -2.37 -23.14 -8.51
C ASN A 44 -3.74 -22.87 -9.16
N ALA A 45 -4.54 -21.98 -8.57
CA ALA A 45 -5.91 -21.73 -8.98
C ALA A 45 -6.06 -20.45 -9.80
N THR A 46 -7.17 -20.36 -10.50
CA THR A 46 -7.62 -19.13 -11.12
C THR A 46 -7.77 -18.03 -10.09
N VAL A 47 -7.30 -16.83 -10.40
CA VAL A 47 -7.37 -15.67 -9.52
C VAL A 47 -8.80 -15.11 -9.43
N ALA A 48 -9.67 -15.49 -10.40
CA ALA A 48 -11.06 -15.08 -10.44
C ALA A 48 -11.80 -15.46 -9.15
N GLY A 49 -12.54 -14.50 -8.60
CA GLY A 49 -13.23 -14.64 -7.32
C GLY A 49 -12.35 -14.41 -6.09
N THR A 50 -11.08 -14.08 -6.26
CA THR A 50 -10.18 -13.74 -5.16
C THR A 50 -10.01 -12.23 -5.00
N PHE A 51 -9.46 -11.82 -3.88
CA PHE A 51 -9.12 -10.43 -3.64
C PHE A 51 -7.76 -10.31 -2.94
N TRP A 52 -7.13 -9.17 -3.17
CA TRP A 52 -5.81 -8.87 -2.63
C TRP A 52 -5.78 -7.45 -2.11
N ARG A 53 -4.88 -7.18 -1.18
CA ARG A 53 -4.52 -5.81 -0.88
C ARG A 53 -3.37 -5.38 -1.78
N MET A 54 -3.55 -4.25 -2.44
CA MET A 54 -2.55 -3.68 -3.33
C MET A 54 -2.34 -2.20 -3.02
N GLY A 55 -1.09 -1.77 -3.03
CA GLY A 55 -0.71 -0.38 -2.91
C GLY A 55 -0.22 0.16 -4.25
N PHE A 56 -0.78 1.28 -4.69
CA PHE A 56 -0.30 2.03 -5.85
C PHE A 56 0.11 3.43 -5.39
N PRO A 57 1.30 3.58 -4.78
CA PRO A 57 1.80 4.85 -4.37
C PRO A 57 2.45 5.59 -5.54
N ARG A 58 2.28 6.90 -5.56
CA ARG A 58 3.03 7.82 -6.41
C ARG A 58 3.89 8.71 -5.52
N VAL A 59 5.20 8.64 -5.70
CA VAL A 59 6.14 9.51 -5.00
C VAL A 59 6.21 10.85 -5.74
N ASN A 60 6.06 11.94 -5.00
CA ASN A 60 6.15 13.30 -5.54
C ASN A 60 7.14 14.12 -4.72
N TRP A 61 7.76 15.09 -5.39
CA TRP A 61 8.61 16.09 -4.76
C TRP A 61 8.18 17.49 -5.20
N GLU A 62 8.43 18.48 -4.37
CA GLU A 62 8.33 19.85 -4.82
C GLU A 62 9.52 20.19 -5.71
N PHE A 63 9.23 20.84 -6.83
CA PHE A 63 10.22 21.29 -7.79
C PHE A 63 10.21 22.82 -7.88
N GLU A 64 11.34 23.34 -8.28
CA GLU A 64 11.53 24.72 -8.73
C GLU A 64 12.16 24.71 -10.13
N LEU A 65 11.89 25.76 -10.90
CA LEU A 65 12.52 25.94 -12.20
C LEU A 65 13.75 26.82 -12.04
N LYS A 66 14.93 26.28 -12.38
CA LYS A 66 16.18 27.01 -12.38
C LYS A 66 16.83 26.92 -13.76
N GLU A 67 17.04 28.05 -14.39
CA GLU A 67 17.67 28.14 -15.74
C GLU A 67 17.00 27.22 -16.77
N GLY A 68 15.64 27.16 -16.75
CA GLY A 68 14.86 26.32 -17.64
C GLY A 68 14.85 24.84 -17.31
N ARG A 69 15.39 24.42 -16.16
CA ARG A 69 15.43 23.01 -15.72
C ARG A 69 14.72 22.80 -14.41
N TYR A 70 14.02 21.70 -14.29
CA TYR A 70 13.41 21.27 -13.03
C TYR A 70 14.47 20.82 -12.03
N SER A 71 14.42 21.37 -10.83
CA SER A 71 15.26 21.00 -9.70
C SER A 71 14.39 20.76 -8.48
N ARG A 72 14.69 19.72 -7.70
CA ARG A 72 14.00 19.50 -6.42
C ARG A 72 14.30 20.68 -5.48
N LYS A 73 13.24 21.18 -4.85
CA LYS A 73 13.38 22.26 -3.86
C LYS A 73 14.21 21.82 -2.66
N LYS A 74 14.95 22.78 -2.12
CA LYS A 74 15.78 22.61 -0.93
C LYS A 74 15.39 23.59 0.14
N TYR A 75 15.63 23.19 1.38
CA TYR A 75 15.65 24.10 2.52
C TYR A 75 16.83 25.07 2.42
N PRO A 76 16.82 26.20 3.19
CA PRO A 76 17.95 27.13 3.24
C PRO A 76 19.29 26.51 3.65
N ASN A 77 19.26 25.40 4.40
CA ASN A 77 20.43 24.63 4.79
C ASN A 77 20.99 23.71 3.71
N GLY A 78 20.37 23.69 2.51
CA GLY A 78 20.79 22.89 1.36
C GLY A 78 20.23 21.47 1.30
N SER A 79 19.56 20.97 2.35
CA SER A 79 18.89 19.66 2.31
C SER A 79 17.64 19.71 1.44
N TYR A 80 17.29 18.60 0.78
CA TYR A 80 16.07 18.52 -0.02
C TYR A 80 14.82 18.55 0.87
N LEU A 81 13.75 19.18 0.38
CA LEU A 81 12.43 18.98 0.96
C LEU A 81 12.06 17.51 0.88
N PRO A 82 11.31 16.99 1.88
CA PRO A 82 10.85 15.60 1.85
C PRO A 82 9.91 15.38 0.67
N GLU A 83 9.84 14.13 0.23
CA GLU A 83 8.79 13.70 -0.69
C GLU A 83 7.43 13.71 0.01
N TYR A 84 6.38 13.83 -0.78
CA TYR A 84 5.01 13.57 -0.40
C TYR A 84 4.42 12.53 -1.34
N ASN A 85 3.58 11.66 -0.81
CA ASN A 85 3.10 10.50 -1.55
C ASN A 85 1.59 10.58 -1.74
N TRP A 86 1.15 10.24 -2.93
CA TRP A 86 -0.25 9.98 -3.22
C TRP A 86 -0.47 8.48 -3.26
N VAL A 87 -1.65 8.07 -2.81
CA VAL A 87 -2.07 6.68 -2.82
C VAL A 87 -3.47 6.60 -3.41
N TRP A 88 -3.75 5.52 -4.12
CA TRP A 88 -5.05 5.32 -4.77
C TRP A 88 -6.20 5.05 -3.78
N SER A 89 -5.89 4.60 -2.58
CA SER A 89 -6.84 4.27 -1.52
C SER A 89 -6.36 4.89 -0.20
N PRO A 90 -7.24 5.53 0.60
CA PRO A 90 -6.86 6.14 1.86
C PRO A 90 -6.24 5.14 2.83
N GLN A 91 -5.01 5.38 3.24
CA GLN A 91 -4.28 4.52 4.18
C GLN A 91 -4.37 5.02 5.63
N MET A 92 -4.75 6.29 5.82
CA MET A 92 -4.84 6.96 7.13
C MET A 92 -3.53 6.96 7.93
N VAL A 93 -2.41 6.73 7.25
CA VAL A 93 -1.05 6.71 7.81
C VAL A 93 -0.04 7.13 6.75
N VAL A 94 0.99 7.89 7.16
CA VAL A 94 2.09 8.29 6.28
C VAL A 94 3.15 7.19 6.28
N ASN A 95 2.80 6.02 5.80
CA ASN A 95 3.70 4.89 5.63
C ASN A 95 3.17 3.92 4.57
N MET A 96 3.80 3.89 3.40
CA MET A 96 3.39 3.00 2.31
C MET A 96 3.77 1.52 2.54
N HIS A 97 4.55 1.22 3.58
CA HIS A 97 4.99 -0.14 3.91
C HIS A 97 4.06 -0.83 4.93
N GLU A 98 2.81 -0.39 4.99
CA GLU A 98 1.76 -1.02 5.80
C GLU A 98 0.70 -1.66 4.89
N PRO A 99 0.94 -2.88 4.36
CA PRO A 99 0.03 -3.53 3.40
C PRO A 99 -1.38 -3.74 3.98
N GLU A 100 -1.50 -3.83 5.29
CA GLU A 100 -2.80 -3.88 5.97
C GLU A 100 -3.65 -2.62 5.81
N LYS A 101 -3.05 -1.52 5.31
CA LYS A 101 -3.73 -0.25 5.02
C LYS A 101 -4.04 -0.05 3.54
N TRP A 102 -3.52 -0.91 2.67
CA TRP A 102 -3.76 -0.81 1.23
C TRP A 102 -5.21 -1.12 0.88
N GLY A 103 -5.68 -0.57 -0.24
CA GLY A 103 -7.00 -0.89 -0.76
C GLY A 103 -7.12 -2.32 -1.26
N TYR A 104 -8.36 -2.78 -1.43
CA TYR A 104 -8.65 -4.09 -2.00
C TYR A 104 -8.75 -4.00 -3.51
N VAL A 105 -8.17 -4.99 -4.18
CA VAL A 105 -8.41 -5.29 -5.58
C VAL A 105 -9.09 -6.64 -5.64
N TYR A 106 -10.29 -6.66 -6.19
CA TYR A 106 -11.06 -7.88 -6.41
C TYR A 106 -10.95 -8.32 -7.87
N PHE A 107 -10.65 -9.57 -8.09
CA PHE A 107 -10.54 -10.16 -9.41
C PHE A 107 -11.86 -10.84 -9.77
N SER A 108 -12.75 -10.08 -10.39
CA SER A 108 -14.05 -10.58 -10.82
C SER A 108 -13.92 -11.70 -11.87
N ALA A 109 -14.85 -12.64 -11.82
CA ALA A 109 -15.04 -13.66 -12.86
C ALA A 109 -15.92 -13.18 -14.02
N ARG A 110 -16.48 -11.96 -13.92
CA ARG A 110 -17.36 -11.38 -14.93
C ARG A 110 -16.59 -10.86 -16.14
N SER A 111 -17.31 -10.67 -17.23
CA SER A 111 -16.75 -10.07 -18.43
C SER A 111 -16.42 -8.57 -18.22
N PRO A 112 -15.42 -8.04 -18.94
CA PRO A 112 -15.13 -6.60 -18.89
C PRO A 112 -16.36 -5.74 -19.21
N GLY A 113 -16.60 -4.75 -18.38
CA GLY A 113 -17.77 -3.86 -18.49
C GLY A 113 -18.98 -4.29 -17.66
N GLU A 114 -19.01 -5.49 -17.12
CA GLU A 114 -20.02 -5.91 -16.15
C GLU A 114 -19.62 -5.44 -14.75
N THR A 115 -20.60 -5.04 -13.96
CA THR A 115 -20.40 -4.63 -12.57
C THR A 115 -20.60 -5.78 -11.61
N GLU A 116 -19.79 -5.82 -10.57
CA GLU A 116 -19.93 -6.76 -9.44
C GLU A 116 -19.59 -6.02 -8.16
N GLU A 117 -20.44 -6.15 -7.14
CA GLU A 117 -20.16 -5.62 -5.82
C GLU A 117 -19.29 -6.60 -5.04
N PHE A 118 -18.25 -6.08 -4.41
CA PHE A 118 -17.37 -6.82 -3.54
C PHE A 118 -17.40 -6.25 -2.13
N THR A 119 -17.67 -7.10 -1.17
CA THR A 119 -17.55 -6.80 0.26
C THR A 119 -16.50 -7.71 0.89
N PRO A 120 -15.45 -7.15 1.50
CA PRO A 120 -14.45 -7.98 2.19
C PRO A 120 -15.09 -8.87 3.26
N PRO A 121 -14.70 -10.15 3.35
CA PRO A 121 -15.17 -11.04 4.41
C PRO A 121 -14.89 -10.50 5.81
N GLU A 122 -15.72 -10.85 6.77
CA GLU A 122 -15.55 -10.39 8.16
C GLU A 122 -14.19 -10.80 8.75
N GLN A 123 -13.71 -11.98 8.39
CA GLN A 123 -12.39 -12.46 8.81
C GLN A 123 -11.25 -11.53 8.36
N GLU A 124 -11.40 -10.86 7.23
CA GLU A 124 -10.42 -9.86 6.77
C GLU A 124 -10.39 -8.65 7.71
N HIS A 125 -11.52 -8.16 8.15
CA HIS A 125 -11.58 -7.06 9.10
C HIS A 125 -10.94 -7.45 10.44
N LEU A 126 -11.21 -8.65 10.94
CA LEU A 126 -10.61 -9.17 12.17
C LEU A 126 -9.09 -9.31 12.02
N LYS A 127 -8.63 -9.90 10.92
CA LYS A 127 -7.20 -10.03 10.60
C LYS A 127 -6.46 -8.69 10.65
N TRP A 128 -7.02 -7.66 10.04
CA TRP A 128 -6.38 -6.34 10.01
C TRP A 128 -6.41 -5.63 11.36
N PHE A 129 -7.46 -5.83 12.12
CA PHE A 129 -7.52 -5.39 13.50
C PHE A 129 -6.40 -6.03 14.34
N MET A 130 -6.21 -7.35 14.23
CA MET A 130 -5.12 -8.06 14.89
C MET A 130 -3.74 -7.55 14.46
N TYR A 131 -3.54 -7.23 13.19
CA TYR A 131 -2.30 -6.63 12.70
C TYR A 131 -2.02 -5.25 13.31
N GLN A 132 -3.04 -4.43 13.53
CA GLN A 132 -2.87 -3.14 14.19
C GLN A 132 -2.40 -3.33 15.64
N GLU A 133 -2.97 -4.26 16.36
CA GLU A 133 -2.54 -4.57 17.74
C GLU A 133 -1.11 -5.14 17.76
N TYR A 134 -0.78 -6.02 16.83
CA TYR A 134 0.59 -6.52 16.67
C TYR A 134 1.61 -5.38 16.42
N ARG A 135 1.27 -4.38 15.60
CA ARG A 135 2.16 -3.23 15.36
C ARG A 135 2.39 -2.40 16.61
N LYS A 136 1.38 -2.25 17.46
CA LYS A 136 1.55 -1.57 18.76
C LYS A 136 2.57 -2.31 19.64
N LEU A 137 2.46 -3.63 19.71
CA LEU A 137 3.42 -4.48 20.45
C LEU A 137 4.82 -4.39 19.84
N LEU A 138 4.94 -4.45 18.54
CA LEU A 138 6.23 -4.32 17.85
C LEU A 138 6.88 -2.96 18.11
N ALA A 139 6.11 -1.88 18.10
CA ALA A 139 6.59 -0.54 18.39
C ALA A 139 7.07 -0.43 19.85
N ALA A 140 6.31 -0.97 20.80
CA ALA A 140 6.68 -1.01 22.21
C ALA A 140 7.99 -1.80 22.41
N HIS A 141 8.12 -2.96 21.77
CA HIS A 141 9.34 -3.77 21.83
C HIS A 141 10.56 -3.03 21.26
N LYS A 142 10.42 -2.38 20.10
CA LYS A 142 11.50 -1.58 19.48
C LYS A 142 11.90 -0.37 20.33
N ALA A 143 10.98 0.17 21.11
CA ALA A 143 11.24 1.24 22.06
C ALA A 143 11.87 0.74 23.38
N GLY A 144 12.18 -0.54 23.50
CA GLY A 144 12.76 -1.15 24.70
C GLY A 144 11.79 -1.28 25.86
N LEU A 145 10.48 -1.13 25.63
CA LEU A 145 9.48 -1.33 26.66
C LEU A 145 9.27 -2.81 26.92
N PRO A 146 9.18 -3.24 28.19
CA PRO A 146 8.92 -4.64 28.50
C PRO A 146 7.54 -5.06 27.98
N LEU A 147 7.48 -6.17 27.29
CA LEU A 147 6.22 -6.81 26.90
C LEU A 147 5.62 -7.48 28.14
N ASN A 148 4.74 -6.76 28.81
CA ASN A 148 4.03 -7.29 29.97
C ASN A 148 2.73 -8.02 29.55
N LYS A 149 2.10 -8.70 30.49
CA LYS A 149 0.86 -9.45 30.23
C LYS A 149 -0.27 -8.56 29.68
N SER A 150 -0.32 -7.27 30.03
CA SER A 150 -1.36 -6.35 29.54
C SER A 150 -1.21 -6.00 28.05
N LEU A 151 0.00 -6.14 27.52
CA LEU A 151 0.25 -5.99 26.07
C LEU A 151 -0.02 -7.28 25.28
N ILE A 152 0.07 -8.44 25.97
CA ILE A 152 -0.15 -9.76 25.36
C ILE A 152 -1.61 -10.16 25.45
N GLN A 153 -2.31 -9.72 26.49
CA GLN A 153 -3.75 -9.91 26.65
C GLN A 153 -4.40 -8.57 26.90
N SER A 154 -5.25 -8.13 26.00
CA SER A 154 -5.93 -6.83 26.11
C SER A 154 -7.39 -6.96 25.76
N ASN A 155 -8.23 -6.23 26.49
CA ASN A 155 -9.61 -6.02 26.11
C ASN A 155 -9.64 -4.92 25.06
N VAL A 156 -10.22 -5.22 23.93
CA VAL A 156 -10.34 -4.33 22.77
C VAL A 156 -11.77 -4.30 22.30
N VAL A 157 -12.19 -3.22 21.68
CA VAL A 157 -13.53 -3.12 21.13
C VAL A 157 -13.48 -3.47 19.64
N TRP A 158 -14.18 -4.53 19.27
CA TRP A 158 -14.36 -4.96 17.89
C TRP A 158 -15.83 -4.79 17.49
N LYS A 159 -16.10 -3.91 16.52
CA LYS A 159 -17.46 -3.58 16.04
C LYS A 159 -18.46 -3.28 17.17
N GLY A 160 -18.00 -2.53 18.17
CA GLY A 160 -18.82 -2.16 19.32
C GLY A 160 -18.95 -3.23 20.40
N THR A 161 -18.32 -4.39 20.24
CA THR A 161 -18.31 -5.47 21.24
C THR A 161 -16.92 -5.56 21.88
N GLU A 162 -16.89 -5.69 23.20
CA GLU A 162 -15.65 -6.00 23.91
C GLU A 162 -15.20 -7.43 23.60
N VAL A 163 -13.97 -7.57 23.16
CA VAL A 163 -13.33 -8.87 22.91
C VAL A 163 -11.97 -8.92 23.61
N VAL A 164 -11.57 -10.11 23.99
CA VAL A 164 -10.26 -10.35 24.58
C VAL A 164 -9.29 -10.75 23.47
N LEU A 165 -8.29 -9.94 23.23
CA LEU A 165 -7.20 -10.25 22.32
C LEU A 165 -6.08 -10.96 23.12
N ASN A 166 -5.76 -12.18 22.72
CA ASN A 166 -4.64 -12.94 23.26
C ASN A 166 -3.59 -13.10 22.17
N ILE A 167 -2.37 -12.61 22.43
CA ILE A 167 -1.24 -12.75 21.51
C ILE A 167 -0.22 -13.67 22.17
N ALA A 168 -0.01 -14.85 21.57
CA ALA A 168 1.06 -15.75 21.98
C ALA A 168 2.38 -15.32 21.33
N LEU A 169 3.40 -15.05 22.14
CA LEU A 169 4.76 -14.87 21.65
C LEU A 169 5.42 -16.25 21.63
N HIS A 170 5.75 -16.73 20.45
CA HIS A 170 6.58 -17.91 20.27
C HIS A 170 8.02 -17.46 20.14
N ALA A 171 8.87 -17.96 21.03
CA ALA A 171 10.31 -17.73 21.01
C ALA A 171 10.97 -18.59 19.92
#